data_b3be828184698f76ff8699baae1ac949
#
_entry.id   b3be828184698f76ff8699baae1ac949
#
_cell.length_a   1.000
_cell.length_b   1.000
_cell.length_c   1.000
_cell.angle_alpha   90.00
_cell.angle_beta   90.00
_cell.angle_gamma   90.00
#
_symmetry.space_group_name_H-M   'P 1'
#
loop_
_entity.id
_entity.type
_entity.pdbx_description
1 polymer ?
#
loop_
_entity_poly.entity_id
_entity_poly.type
_entity_poly.pdbx_seq_one_letter_code
_entity_poly.pdbx_strand_id
1 'polypeptide(L)'
;MQLSSGTLLHGGTYKIEKVLGQGSFGITYLAEHTSLGKKVAIKEFFMKELNSRGNDGSITGMSDGSLSHNYGQKFKKEAINLSRLEHPNIVRVTDSFDENGTYYYVMDYIDGCNLNDYLKSNSVSQKEAVEIITDVAKAVMYMHEEKHVLHLDLKPGNIMRRKNDGHIFLIDFGLSKHFSNDGQPETSTTIGLGTAGYAPVEQSNQAKNGEFRPTIDVYALGATLYKLLTGQTPPVASDLVSDDELLADSLAKYNVQ
;
A
#
# COMPACT_ATOMS: atom_id res chain seq x y z
N MET A 1 18.48 1.38 -13.59
CA MET A 1 17.25 0.74 -13.07
C MET A 1 16.18 1.77 -12.70
N GLN A 2 16.51 2.88 -12.04
CA GLN A 2 15.60 3.98 -11.67
C GLN A 2 15.70 5.13 -12.66
N LEU A 3 14.65 5.97 -12.78
CA LEU A 3 14.71 7.23 -13.52
C LEU A 3 15.66 8.19 -12.80
N SER A 4 16.41 8.96 -13.59
CA SER A 4 17.35 9.96 -13.05
C SER A 4 16.62 11.23 -12.61
N SER A 5 17.21 11.94 -11.66
CA SER A 5 16.76 13.30 -11.32
C SER A 5 16.79 14.19 -12.56
N GLY A 6 15.75 14.99 -12.73
CA GLY A 6 15.57 15.87 -13.90
C GLY A 6 14.83 15.20 -15.07
N THR A 7 14.59 13.88 -15.05
CA THR A 7 13.76 13.21 -16.09
C THR A 7 12.38 13.87 -16.14
N LEU A 8 11.96 14.20 -17.37
CA LEU A 8 10.62 14.73 -17.63
C LEU A 8 9.69 13.58 -18.03
N LEU A 9 8.50 13.56 -17.49
CA LEU A 9 7.42 12.60 -17.80
C LEU A 9 6.16 13.33 -18.23
N HIS A 10 5.29 12.60 -18.94
CA HIS A 10 3.99 13.06 -19.42
C HIS A 10 4.09 14.36 -20.20
N GLY A 11 4.94 14.35 -21.26
CA GLY A 11 5.17 15.54 -22.09
C GLY A 11 5.77 16.74 -21.35
N GLY A 12 6.51 16.49 -20.27
CA GLY A 12 7.15 17.53 -19.45
C GLY A 12 6.28 18.05 -18.30
N THR A 13 5.09 17.48 -18.10
CA THR A 13 4.19 17.86 -16.99
C THR A 13 4.80 17.56 -15.62
N TYR A 14 5.57 16.48 -15.51
CA TYR A 14 6.19 16.07 -14.27
C TYR A 14 7.72 15.98 -14.42
N LYS A 15 8.45 16.51 -13.44
CA LYS A 15 9.91 16.44 -13.36
C LYS A 15 10.33 15.62 -12.17
N ILE A 16 10.98 14.49 -12.40
CA ILE A 16 11.51 13.62 -11.33
C ILE A 16 12.58 14.36 -10.52
N GLU A 17 12.48 14.28 -9.19
CA GLU A 17 13.49 14.83 -8.27
C GLU A 17 14.37 13.74 -7.66
N LYS A 18 13.72 12.73 -7.05
CA LYS A 18 14.43 11.62 -6.40
C LYS A 18 13.50 10.42 -6.22
N VAL A 19 14.09 9.28 -5.95
CA VAL A 19 13.37 8.09 -5.51
C VAL A 19 12.93 8.26 -4.06
N LEU A 20 11.67 7.92 -3.75
CA LEU A 20 11.12 7.82 -2.40
C LEU A 20 11.20 6.39 -1.86
N GLY A 21 10.99 5.39 -2.73
CA GLY A 21 11.04 3.99 -2.35
C GLY A 21 10.93 3.06 -3.55
N GLN A 22 11.27 1.79 -3.33
CA GLN A 22 11.13 0.72 -4.31
C GLN A 22 10.53 -0.49 -3.63
N GLY A 23 9.44 -1.00 -4.20
CA GLY A 23 8.75 -2.22 -3.79
C GLY A 23 8.84 -3.32 -4.85
N SER A 24 8.14 -4.43 -4.61
CA SER A 24 8.12 -5.59 -5.52
C SER A 24 7.50 -5.26 -6.88
N PHE A 25 6.53 -4.35 -6.92
CA PHE A 25 5.73 -4.05 -8.13
C PHE A 25 6.00 -2.66 -8.69
N GLY A 26 6.92 -1.88 -8.11
CA GLY A 26 7.15 -0.55 -8.64
C GLY A 26 8.16 0.29 -7.88
N ILE A 27 8.42 1.46 -8.45
CA ILE A 27 9.31 2.48 -7.90
C ILE A 27 8.48 3.73 -7.67
N THR A 28 8.60 4.34 -6.50
CA THR A 28 7.92 5.60 -6.17
C THR A 28 8.93 6.74 -6.18
N TYR A 29 8.60 7.81 -6.89
CA TYR A 29 9.42 9.00 -7.04
C TYR A 29 8.76 10.22 -6.40
N LEU A 30 9.56 11.12 -5.85
CA LEU A 30 9.19 12.52 -5.68
C LEU A 30 9.34 13.21 -7.01
N ALA A 31 8.34 13.95 -7.43
CA ALA A 31 8.36 14.76 -8.63
C ALA A 31 7.72 16.14 -8.39
N GLU A 32 8.01 17.08 -9.28
CA GLU A 32 7.37 18.38 -9.33
C GLU A 32 6.41 18.43 -10.52
N HIS A 33 5.19 18.88 -10.32
CA HIS A 33 4.29 19.28 -11.41
C HIS A 33 4.78 20.64 -11.94
N THR A 34 5.41 20.65 -13.11
CA THR A 34 6.19 21.77 -13.64
C THR A 34 5.40 23.08 -13.75
N SER A 35 4.13 23.02 -14.20
CA SER A 35 3.28 24.20 -14.37
C SER A 35 2.70 24.73 -13.06
N LEU A 36 2.51 23.87 -12.04
CA LEU A 36 1.91 24.24 -10.75
C LEU A 36 2.94 24.50 -9.66
N GLY A 37 4.21 24.07 -9.85
CA GLY A 37 5.24 24.09 -8.82
C GLY A 37 4.90 23.21 -7.60
N LYS A 38 3.98 22.25 -7.76
CA LYS A 38 3.48 21.39 -6.68
C LYS A 38 4.25 20.07 -6.64
N LYS A 39 4.67 19.63 -5.44
CA LYS A 39 5.22 18.30 -5.26
C LYS A 39 4.15 17.23 -5.37
N VAL A 40 4.49 16.14 -6.05
CA VAL A 40 3.66 14.95 -6.22
C VAL A 40 4.49 13.70 -5.98
N ALA A 41 3.84 12.59 -5.66
CA ALA A 41 4.47 11.28 -5.69
C ALA A 41 4.02 10.53 -6.95
N ILE A 42 4.96 9.93 -7.67
CA ILE A 42 4.67 9.17 -8.90
C ILE A 42 5.11 7.73 -8.69
N LYS A 43 4.18 6.79 -8.81
CA LYS A 43 4.48 5.36 -8.77
C LYS A 43 4.57 4.83 -10.20
N GLU A 44 5.70 4.21 -10.50
CA GLU A 44 6.00 3.54 -11.77
C GLU A 44 5.83 2.04 -11.58
N PHE A 45 5.16 1.37 -12.49
CA PHE A 45 5.18 -0.09 -12.55
C PHE A 45 6.55 -0.57 -13.00
N PHE A 46 7.22 -1.35 -12.16
CA PHE A 46 8.53 -1.94 -12.46
C PHE A 46 8.77 -3.17 -11.57
N MET A 47 8.85 -4.33 -12.20
CA MET A 47 9.20 -5.59 -11.52
C MET A 47 10.63 -5.96 -11.87
N LYS A 48 11.54 -5.85 -10.91
CA LYS A 48 12.98 -6.06 -11.10
C LYS A 48 13.33 -7.42 -11.72
N GLU A 49 12.56 -8.44 -11.39
CA GLU A 49 12.77 -9.81 -11.86
C GLU A 49 12.31 -10.02 -13.31
N LEU A 50 11.42 -9.16 -13.82
CA LEU A 50 10.77 -9.33 -15.14
C LEU A 50 11.09 -8.18 -16.10
N ASN A 51 11.50 -7.02 -15.57
CA ASN A 51 11.71 -5.81 -16.36
C ASN A 51 13.16 -5.37 -16.36
N SER A 52 13.59 -4.83 -17.48
CA SER A 52 14.88 -4.12 -17.61
C SER A 52 14.64 -2.73 -18.19
N ARG A 53 15.47 -1.76 -17.78
CA ARG A 53 15.42 -0.39 -18.32
C ARG A 53 16.54 -0.15 -19.30
N GLY A 54 16.20 0.32 -20.49
CA GLY A 54 17.15 0.79 -21.51
C GLY A 54 17.81 2.12 -21.11
N ASN A 55 18.85 2.49 -21.84
CA ASN A 55 19.55 3.76 -21.63
C ASN A 55 18.68 4.98 -21.97
N ASP A 56 17.68 4.81 -22.81
CA ASP A 56 16.65 5.80 -23.16
C ASP A 56 15.52 5.92 -22.15
N GLY A 57 15.57 5.14 -21.06
CA GLY A 57 14.54 5.09 -20.02
C GLY A 57 13.41 4.10 -20.27
N SER A 58 13.33 3.51 -21.49
CA SER A 58 12.29 2.54 -21.86
C SER A 58 12.38 1.26 -21.03
N ILE A 59 11.22 0.65 -20.76
CA ILE A 59 11.10 -0.63 -20.05
C ILE A 59 10.92 -1.75 -21.07
N THR A 60 11.70 -2.80 -20.94
CA THR A 60 11.57 -4.04 -21.70
C THR A 60 10.96 -5.16 -20.85
N GLY A 61 10.41 -6.19 -21.49
CA GLY A 61 9.73 -7.31 -20.80
C GLY A 61 8.21 -7.15 -20.68
N MET A 62 7.65 -6.08 -21.25
CA MET A 62 6.21 -5.75 -21.23
C MET A 62 5.47 -6.19 -22.51
N SER A 63 5.97 -7.19 -23.25
CA SER A 63 5.29 -7.69 -24.46
C SER A 63 3.90 -8.27 -24.14
N ASP A 64 2.97 -8.13 -25.07
CA ASP A 64 1.59 -8.64 -24.92
C ASP A 64 1.58 -10.12 -24.51
N GLY A 65 0.74 -10.43 -23.52
CA GLY A 65 0.63 -11.77 -22.95
C GLY A 65 1.76 -12.17 -22.02
N SER A 66 2.81 -11.35 -21.85
CA SER A 66 3.85 -11.63 -20.85
C SER A 66 3.31 -11.51 -19.42
N LEU A 67 4.00 -12.16 -18.47
CA LEU A 67 3.65 -12.06 -17.04
C LEU A 67 3.72 -10.60 -16.55
N SER A 68 4.76 -9.87 -16.97
CA SER A 68 4.92 -8.46 -16.63
C SER A 68 3.81 -7.59 -17.22
N HIS A 69 3.41 -7.82 -18.47
CA HIS A 69 2.27 -7.12 -19.08
C HIS A 69 0.99 -7.32 -18.27
N ASN A 70 0.70 -8.57 -17.89
CA ASN A 70 -0.49 -8.91 -17.10
C ASN A 70 -0.49 -8.19 -15.73
N TYR A 71 0.64 -8.14 -15.04
CA TYR A 71 0.76 -7.37 -13.79
C TYR A 71 0.66 -5.85 -14.02
N GLY A 72 1.22 -5.35 -15.12
CA GLY A 72 1.11 -3.95 -15.52
C GLY A 72 -0.34 -3.52 -15.77
N GLN A 73 -1.13 -4.36 -16.45
CA GLN A 73 -2.57 -4.09 -16.65
C GLN A 73 -3.34 -4.04 -15.32
N LYS A 74 -2.96 -4.88 -14.33
CA LYS A 74 -3.56 -4.82 -12.98
C LYS A 74 -3.18 -3.53 -12.26
N PHE A 75 -1.92 -3.12 -12.33
CA PHE A 75 -1.44 -1.87 -11.77
C PHE A 75 -2.21 -0.67 -12.36
N LYS A 76 -2.43 -0.65 -13.68
CA LYS A 76 -3.24 0.38 -14.35
C LYS A 76 -4.69 0.38 -13.86
N LYS A 77 -5.31 -0.80 -13.77
CA LYS A 77 -6.68 -0.95 -13.25
C LYS A 77 -6.78 -0.50 -11.79
N GLU A 78 -5.79 -0.83 -10.97
CA GLU A 78 -5.68 -0.37 -9.60
C GLU A 78 -5.68 1.16 -9.52
N ALA A 79 -4.81 1.84 -10.29
CA ALA A 79 -4.76 3.30 -10.32
C ALA A 79 -6.12 3.94 -10.63
N ILE A 80 -6.88 3.39 -11.60
CA ILE A 80 -8.24 3.84 -11.92
C ILE A 80 -9.19 3.65 -10.73
N ASN A 81 -9.12 2.52 -10.04
CA ASN A 81 -9.95 2.27 -8.87
C ASN A 81 -9.61 3.23 -7.73
N LEU A 82 -8.32 3.46 -7.48
CA LEU A 82 -7.84 4.38 -6.45
C LEU A 82 -8.25 5.83 -6.72
N SER A 83 -8.29 6.26 -7.98
CA SER A 83 -8.72 7.63 -8.34
C SER A 83 -10.19 7.92 -7.97
N ARG A 84 -10.98 6.88 -7.66
CA ARG A 84 -12.40 6.99 -7.24
C ARG A 84 -12.56 7.01 -5.71
N LEU A 85 -11.46 6.83 -4.95
CA LEU A 85 -11.49 6.89 -3.49
C LEU A 85 -11.29 8.34 -3.03
N GLU A 86 -12.28 8.87 -2.35
CA GLU A 86 -12.27 10.22 -1.78
C GLU A 86 -12.52 10.14 -0.27
N HIS A 87 -11.45 10.13 0.51
CA HIS A 87 -11.52 10.08 1.97
C HIS A 87 -10.33 10.85 2.57
N PRO A 88 -10.50 11.61 3.69
CA PRO A 88 -9.43 12.42 4.28
C PRO A 88 -8.19 11.60 4.70
N ASN A 89 -8.36 10.33 5.03
CA ASN A 89 -7.27 9.44 5.44
C ASN A 89 -6.83 8.47 4.33
N ILE A 90 -7.15 8.73 3.08
CA ILE A 90 -6.66 7.98 1.90
C ILE A 90 -5.90 8.94 1.00
N VAL A 91 -4.70 8.54 0.54
CA VAL A 91 -3.96 9.34 -0.44
C VAL A 91 -4.73 9.44 -1.75
N ARG A 92 -4.85 10.65 -2.28
CA ARG A 92 -5.59 10.88 -3.52
C ARG A 92 -4.71 10.61 -4.73
N VAL A 93 -5.18 9.77 -5.66
CA VAL A 93 -4.61 9.61 -7.00
C VAL A 93 -5.22 10.67 -7.91
N THR A 94 -4.37 11.44 -8.59
CA THR A 94 -4.77 12.62 -9.37
C THR A 94 -4.59 12.46 -10.86
N ASP A 95 -3.73 11.53 -11.31
CA ASP A 95 -3.46 11.31 -12.72
C ASP A 95 -2.90 9.89 -12.96
N SER A 96 -3.00 9.39 -14.20
CA SER A 96 -2.36 8.16 -14.64
C SER A 96 -2.04 8.21 -16.13
N PHE A 97 -0.89 7.69 -16.54
CA PHE A 97 -0.44 7.71 -17.94
C PHE A 97 0.48 6.55 -18.27
N ASP A 98 0.60 6.29 -19.56
CA ASP A 98 1.48 5.27 -20.13
C ASP A 98 2.66 6.00 -20.79
N GLU A 99 3.89 5.65 -20.43
CA GLU A 99 5.12 6.19 -21.02
C GLU A 99 6.28 5.21 -20.79
N ASN A 100 7.35 5.34 -21.55
CA ASN A 100 8.56 4.49 -21.43
C ASN A 100 8.26 2.97 -21.50
N GLY A 101 7.16 2.55 -22.13
CA GLY A 101 6.74 1.16 -22.20
C GLY A 101 6.24 0.60 -20.88
N THR A 102 5.82 1.44 -19.94
CA THR A 102 5.25 1.05 -18.64
C THR A 102 4.12 1.99 -18.21
N TYR A 103 3.60 1.80 -17.00
CA TYR A 103 2.47 2.53 -16.44
C TYR A 103 2.89 3.35 -15.24
N TYR A 104 2.31 4.55 -15.13
CA TYR A 104 2.52 5.49 -14.04
C TYR A 104 1.19 5.93 -13.46
N TYR A 105 1.15 6.18 -12.16
CA TYR A 105 0.10 7.00 -11.56
C TYR A 105 0.69 8.03 -10.61
N VAL A 106 -0.01 9.17 -10.54
CA VAL A 106 0.37 10.33 -9.74
C VAL A 106 -0.55 10.47 -8.55
N MET A 107 0.01 10.71 -7.40
CA MET A 107 -0.74 10.93 -6.15
C MET A 107 -0.20 12.15 -5.39
N ASP A 108 -1.01 12.64 -4.46
CA ASP A 108 -0.56 13.72 -3.59
C ASP A 108 0.70 13.30 -2.81
N TYR A 109 1.71 14.17 -2.81
CA TYR A 109 2.90 13.95 -1.99
C TYR A 109 2.62 14.29 -0.53
N ILE A 110 2.90 13.37 0.35
CA ILE A 110 2.79 13.54 1.80
C ILE A 110 4.19 13.79 2.35
N ASP A 111 4.46 15.03 2.80
CA ASP A 111 5.71 15.34 3.50
C ASP A 111 5.67 14.72 4.90
N GLY A 112 6.30 13.57 5.03
CA GLY A 112 6.27 12.76 6.25
C GLY A 112 7.01 11.44 6.09
N CYS A 113 6.71 10.50 6.97
CA CYS A 113 7.23 9.14 6.89
C CYS A 113 6.13 8.12 7.17
N ASN A 114 6.32 6.87 6.75
CA ASN A 114 5.41 5.80 7.14
C ASN A 114 5.58 5.44 8.63
N LEU A 115 4.56 4.84 9.22
CA LEU A 115 4.59 4.52 10.66
C LEU A 115 5.67 3.49 11.02
N ASN A 116 6.07 2.62 10.09
CA ASN A 116 7.16 1.69 10.36
C ASN A 116 8.51 2.42 10.52
N ASP A 117 8.77 3.43 9.70
CA ASP A 117 9.97 4.26 9.82
C ASP A 117 9.86 5.22 11.01
N TYR A 118 8.68 5.76 11.29
CA TYR A 118 8.44 6.59 12.47
C TYR A 118 8.79 5.86 13.77
N LEU A 119 8.37 4.60 13.91
CA LEU A 119 8.59 3.78 15.11
C LEU A 119 10.05 3.35 15.31
N LYS A 120 10.94 3.51 14.32
CA LYS A 120 12.38 3.24 14.52
C LYS A 120 13.05 4.22 15.49
N SER A 121 12.53 5.44 15.58
CA SER A 121 13.12 6.52 16.39
C SER A 121 12.13 7.14 17.37
N ASN A 122 10.87 6.72 17.36
CA ASN A 122 9.81 7.26 18.19
C ASN A 122 8.97 6.12 18.80
N SER A 123 8.32 6.41 19.91
CA SER A 123 7.24 5.60 20.46
C SER A 123 5.94 6.38 20.37
N VAL A 124 4.82 5.70 20.31
CA VAL A 124 3.48 6.29 20.41
C VAL A 124 2.85 5.92 21.75
N SER A 125 2.11 6.83 22.33
CA SER A 125 1.31 6.53 23.52
C SER A 125 0.12 5.64 23.13
N GLN A 126 -0.46 4.93 24.10
CA GLN A 126 -1.67 4.13 23.87
C GLN A 126 -2.80 4.99 23.28
N LYS A 127 -2.99 6.22 23.79
CA LYS A 127 -3.98 7.14 23.25
C LYS A 127 -3.73 7.46 21.78
N GLU A 128 -2.50 7.84 21.42
CA GLU A 128 -2.12 8.14 20.03
C GLU A 128 -2.27 6.90 19.11
N ALA A 129 -1.92 5.71 19.59
CA ALA A 129 -2.08 4.47 18.83
C ALA A 129 -3.57 4.21 18.51
N VAL A 130 -4.47 4.43 19.47
CA VAL A 130 -5.92 4.29 19.27
C VAL A 130 -6.45 5.36 18.30
N GLU A 131 -5.98 6.60 18.39
CA GLU A 131 -6.36 7.68 17.46
C GLU A 131 -5.93 7.33 16.02
N ILE A 132 -4.69 6.90 15.83
CA ILE A 132 -4.16 6.46 14.52
C ILE A 132 -5.01 5.33 13.95
N ILE A 133 -5.24 4.26 14.73
CA ILE A 133 -6.02 3.11 14.25
C ILE A 133 -7.47 3.49 13.98
N THR A 134 -8.05 4.39 14.75
CA THR A 134 -9.40 4.90 14.51
C THR A 134 -9.52 5.60 13.16
N ASP A 135 -8.54 6.42 12.79
CA ASP A 135 -8.54 7.11 11.51
C ASP A 135 -8.32 6.15 10.33
N VAL A 136 -7.43 5.16 10.49
CA VAL A 136 -7.26 4.09 9.49
C VAL A 136 -8.54 3.26 9.37
N ALA A 137 -9.18 2.89 10.48
CA ALA A 137 -10.42 2.12 10.48
C ALA A 137 -11.57 2.85 9.76
N LYS A 138 -11.69 4.18 9.92
CA LYS A 138 -12.67 4.99 9.14
C LYS A 138 -12.42 4.90 7.64
N ALA A 139 -11.15 4.97 7.20
CA ALA A 139 -10.79 4.82 5.80
C ALA A 139 -11.13 3.42 5.27
N VAL A 140 -10.83 2.38 6.06
CA VAL A 140 -11.15 0.98 5.72
C VAL A 140 -12.66 0.75 5.67
N MET A 141 -13.41 1.28 6.63
CA MET A 141 -14.87 1.21 6.63
C MET A 141 -15.47 1.85 5.37
N TYR A 142 -15.01 3.05 5.00
CA TYR A 142 -15.40 3.70 3.75
C TYR A 142 -15.08 2.83 2.51
N MET A 143 -13.89 2.21 2.47
CA MET A 143 -13.52 1.30 1.38
C MET A 143 -14.45 0.09 1.30
N HIS A 144 -14.79 -0.51 2.44
CA HIS A 144 -15.62 -1.72 2.50
C HIS A 144 -17.10 -1.42 2.17
N GLU A 145 -17.68 -0.42 2.82
CA GLU A 145 -19.13 -0.18 2.78
C GLU A 145 -19.57 0.60 1.55
N GLU A 146 -18.76 1.59 1.12
CA GLU A 146 -19.14 2.47 0.03
C GLU A 146 -18.51 2.09 -1.32
N LYS A 147 -17.31 1.51 -1.29
CA LYS A 147 -16.53 1.22 -2.52
C LYS A 147 -16.38 -0.26 -2.83
N HIS A 148 -16.73 -1.14 -1.89
CA HIS A 148 -16.57 -2.60 -2.01
C HIS A 148 -15.11 -3.00 -2.36
N VAL A 149 -14.14 -2.36 -1.71
CA VAL A 149 -12.69 -2.58 -1.89
C VAL A 149 -12.08 -3.07 -0.61
N LEU A 150 -11.32 -4.18 -0.67
CA LEU A 150 -10.44 -4.64 0.39
C LEU A 150 -9.01 -4.14 0.14
N HIS A 151 -8.31 -3.78 1.21
CA HIS A 151 -6.91 -3.32 1.11
C HIS A 151 -5.91 -4.47 0.99
N LEU A 152 -6.04 -5.51 1.81
CA LEU A 152 -5.29 -6.78 1.84
C LEU A 152 -3.79 -6.68 2.21
N ASP A 153 -3.26 -5.48 2.47
CA ASP A 153 -1.87 -5.28 2.92
C ASP A 153 -1.76 -4.12 3.93
N LEU A 154 -2.73 -4.04 4.85
CA LEU A 154 -2.67 -3.05 5.93
C LEU A 154 -1.51 -3.36 6.87
N LYS A 155 -0.63 -2.39 7.06
CA LYS A 155 0.54 -2.46 7.94
C LYS A 155 1.11 -1.06 8.16
N PRO A 156 1.94 -0.83 9.19
CA PRO A 156 2.55 0.48 9.45
C PRO A 156 3.33 1.05 8.27
N GLY A 157 3.92 0.20 7.41
CA GLY A 157 4.64 0.64 6.21
C GLY A 157 3.75 1.28 5.15
N ASN A 158 2.44 0.98 5.15
CA ASN A 158 1.44 1.50 4.21
C ASN A 158 0.58 2.62 4.81
N ILE A 159 0.98 3.15 5.98
CA ILE A 159 0.31 4.27 6.66
C ILE A 159 1.32 5.40 6.81
N MET A 160 1.10 6.51 6.12
CA MET A 160 1.93 7.72 6.20
C MET A 160 1.44 8.64 7.29
N ARG A 161 2.37 9.18 8.08
CA ARG A 161 2.14 10.25 9.05
C ARG A 161 2.76 11.54 8.51
N ARG A 162 1.92 12.55 8.26
CA ARG A 162 2.38 13.86 7.78
C ARG A 162 3.13 14.60 8.88
N LYS A 163 4.24 15.24 8.50
CA LYS A 163 5.19 15.82 9.45
C LYS A 163 4.64 17.02 10.23
N ASN A 164 3.86 17.87 9.57
CA ASN A 164 3.47 19.17 10.14
C ASN A 164 2.34 19.07 11.18
N ASP A 165 1.43 18.11 11.04
CA ASP A 165 0.22 18.00 11.88
C ASP A 165 -0.06 16.58 12.38
N GLY A 166 0.74 15.60 11.97
CA GLY A 166 0.56 14.21 12.36
C GLY A 166 -0.60 13.51 11.67
N HIS A 167 -1.26 14.13 10.68
CA HIS A 167 -2.39 13.54 9.97
C HIS A 167 -2.00 12.24 9.26
N ILE A 168 -2.89 11.26 9.29
CA ILE A 168 -2.64 9.89 8.83
C ILE A 168 -3.27 9.67 7.45
N PHE A 169 -2.50 9.04 6.55
CA PHE A 169 -2.94 8.66 5.22
C PHE A 169 -2.63 7.20 4.94
N LEU A 170 -3.62 6.46 4.52
CA LEU A 170 -3.45 5.13 3.95
C LEU A 170 -2.89 5.27 2.54
N ILE A 171 -1.84 4.53 2.24
CA ILE A 171 -1.13 4.52 0.96
C ILE A 171 -0.94 3.07 0.49
N ASP A 172 -0.51 2.90 -0.75
CA ASP A 172 -0.13 1.62 -1.35
C ASP A 172 -1.22 0.54 -1.32
N PHE A 173 -1.97 0.50 -2.39
CA PHE A 173 -3.11 -0.41 -2.61
C PHE A 173 -2.76 -1.56 -3.57
N GLY A 174 -1.47 -1.91 -3.68
CA GLY A 174 -0.95 -2.88 -4.64
C GLY A 174 -1.54 -4.28 -4.56
N LEU A 175 -2.20 -4.62 -3.46
CA LEU A 175 -2.94 -5.87 -3.29
C LEU A 175 -4.46 -5.67 -3.23
N SER A 176 -4.95 -4.43 -3.27
CA SER A 176 -6.37 -4.12 -3.10
C SER A 176 -7.25 -4.81 -4.16
N LYS A 177 -8.46 -5.18 -3.76
CA LYS A 177 -9.43 -5.87 -4.63
C LYS A 177 -10.84 -5.38 -4.41
N HIS A 178 -11.57 -5.25 -5.52
CA HIS A 178 -13.03 -5.16 -5.46
C HIS A 178 -13.63 -6.54 -5.15
N PHE A 179 -14.66 -6.54 -4.34
CA PHE A 179 -15.46 -7.72 -4.04
C PHE A 179 -16.94 -7.44 -4.32
N SER A 180 -17.66 -8.46 -4.79
CA SER A 180 -19.12 -8.40 -4.95
C SER A 180 -19.81 -8.57 -3.59
N ASN A 181 -21.10 -8.26 -3.53
CA ASN A 181 -21.90 -8.43 -2.30
C ASN A 181 -21.89 -9.89 -1.76
N ASP A 182 -21.54 -10.85 -2.60
CA ASP A 182 -21.43 -12.28 -2.26
C ASP A 182 -20.00 -12.65 -1.79
N GLY A 183 -19.09 -11.67 -1.64
CA GLY A 183 -17.70 -11.91 -1.24
C GLY A 183 -16.79 -12.46 -2.35
N GLN A 184 -17.27 -12.51 -3.61
CA GLN A 184 -16.47 -12.99 -4.73
C GLN A 184 -15.55 -11.88 -5.27
N PRO A 185 -14.26 -12.15 -5.50
CA PRO A 185 -13.37 -11.19 -6.12
C PRO A 185 -13.76 -10.98 -7.59
N GLU A 186 -13.89 -9.74 -8.00
CA GLU A 186 -14.20 -9.41 -9.41
C GLU A 186 -13.09 -9.76 -10.40
N THR A 187 -11.93 -10.19 -9.91
CA THR A 187 -10.79 -10.59 -10.75
C THR A 187 -10.12 -11.85 -10.22
N SER A 188 -9.97 -12.86 -11.09
CA SER A 188 -9.28 -14.12 -10.82
C SER A 188 -7.75 -13.96 -10.78
N THR A 189 -7.20 -13.27 -9.80
CA THR A 189 -5.75 -13.08 -9.73
C THR A 189 -5.13 -13.74 -8.52
N THR A 190 -3.99 -14.39 -8.76
CA THR A 190 -3.11 -14.90 -7.70
C THR A 190 -2.89 -13.79 -6.66
N ILE A 191 -3.32 -14.06 -5.46
CA ILE A 191 -3.27 -13.12 -4.36
C ILE A 191 -1.89 -13.18 -3.78
N GLY A 192 -1.29 -12.02 -3.53
CA GLY A 192 -0.15 -11.95 -2.65
C GLY A 192 -0.54 -12.50 -1.28
N LEU A 193 0.33 -13.29 -0.67
CA LEU A 193 0.12 -13.90 0.64
C LEU A 193 0.03 -12.88 1.79
N GLY A 194 -0.01 -11.57 1.47
CA GLY A 194 0.07 -10.50 2.44
C GLY A 194 1.43 -10.39 3.13
N THR A 195 1.52 -9.58 4.16
CA THR A 195 2.75 -9.40 4.93
C THR A 195 2.69 -10.25 6.21
N ALA A 196 3.73 -11.07 6.45
CA ALA A 196 3.82 -11.92 7.64
C ALA A 196 3.60 -11.09 8.94
N GLY A 197 2.79 -11.63 9.84
CA GLY A 197 2.34 -10.96 11.06
C GLY A 197 1.12 -10.05 10.89
N TYR A 198 0.84 -9.57 9.66
CA TYR A 198 -0.31 -8.70 9.36
C TYR A 198 -1.39 -9.39 8.53
N ALA A 199 -1.08 -10.51 7.88
CA ALA A 199 -2.03 -11.29 7.11
C ALA A 199 -2.59 -12.45 7.94
N PRO A 200 -3.92 -12.64 8.01
CA PRO A 200 -4.51 -13.79 8.70
C PRO A 200 -4.32 -15.07 7.89
N VAL A 201 -4.50 -16.23 8.54
CA VAL A 201 -4.32 -17.56 7.90
C VAL A 201 -5.27 -17.75 6.72
N GLU A 202 -6.49 -17.24 6.81
CA GLU A 202 -7.49 -17.35 5.74
C GLU A 202 -7.07 -16.58 4.49
N GLN A 203 -6.27 -15.51 4.58
CA GLN A 203 -5.79 -14.81 3.39
C GLN A 203 -4.99 -15.74 2.48
N SER A 204 -4.14 -16.60 3.04
CA SER A 204 -3.40 -17.63 2.31
C SER A 204 -4.31 -18.74 1.78
N ASN A 205 -5.32 -19.14 2.56
CA ASN A 205 -6.26 -20.22 2.19
C ASN A 205 -7.32 -19.75 1.19
N GLN A 206 -7.82 -18.53 1.36
CA GLN A 206 -8.79 -17.90 0.45
C GLN A 206 -8.19 -17.65 -0.93
N ALA A 207 -6.85 -17.47 -1.01
CA ALA A 207 -6.15 -17.49 -2.28
C ALA A 207 -6.45 -18.75 -3.12
N LYS A 208 -6.72 -19.88 -2.46
CA LYS A 208 -7.08 -21.14 -3.12
C LYS A 208 -8.58 -21.27 -3.42
N ASN A 209 -9.44 -20.67 -2.58
CA ASN A 209 -10.89 -20.82 -2.65
C ASN A 209 -11.61 -19.61 -3.25
N GLY A 210 -10.93 -18.49 -3.46
CA GLY A 210 -11.47 -17.31 -4.15
C GLY A 210 -12.33 -16.37 -3.30
N GLU A 211 -12.64 -16.68 -2.04
CA GLU A 211 -13.42 -15.79 -1.17
C GLU A 211 -12.55 -14.82 -0.38
N PHE A 212 -12.91 -13.54 -0.41
CA PHE A 212 -12.29 -12.48 0.38
C PHE A 212 -13.33 -11.77 1.22
N ARG A 213 -13.05 -11.64 2.51
CA ARG A 213 -13.97 -10.99 3.46
C ARG A 213 -13.32 -9.77 4.09
N PRO A 214 -14.11 -8.74 4.44
CA PRO A 214 -13.63 -7.54 5.17
C PRO A 214 -12.86 -7.85 6.45
N THR A 215 -13.11 -9.02 7.07
CA THR A 215 -12.40 -9.48 8.28
C THR A 215 -10.90 -9.59 8.12
N ILE A 216 -10.39 -9.77 6.89
CA ILE A 216 -8.94 -9.77 6.60
C ILE A 216 -8.31 -8.43 6.98
N ASP A 217 -8.92 -7.32 6.56
CA ASP A 217 -8.43 -5.98 6.88
C ASP A 217 -8.63 -5.66 8.38
N VAL A 218 -9.68 -6.18 9.01
CA VAL A 218 -9.90 -6.03 10.46
C VAL A 218 -8.78 -6.71 11.25
N TYR A 219 -8.36 -7.92 10.87
CA TYR A 219 -7.19 -8.58 11.47
C TYR A 219 -5.94 -7.72 11.32
N ALA A 220 -5.68 -7.20 10.12
CA ALA A 220 -4.52 -6.37 9.83
C ALA A 220 -4.52 -5.03 10.60
N LEU A 221 -5.69 -4.45 10.89
CA LEU A 221 -5.83 -3.31 11.80
C LEU A 221 -5.40 -3.67 13.23
N GLY A 222 -5.87 -4.81 13.76
CA GLY A 222 -5.44 -5.31 15.07
C GLY A 222 -3.94 -5.58 15.14
N ALA A 223 -3.37 -6.21 14.12
CA ALA A 223 -1.94 -6.45 13.99
C ALA A 223 -1.13 -5.13 13.92
N THR A 224 -1.66 -4.13 13.23
CA THR A 224 -1.06 -2.78 13.17
C THR A 224 -1.10 -2.09 14.53
N LEU A 225 -2.23 -2.16 15.25
CA LEU A 225 -2.36 -1.63 16.62
C LEU A 225 -1.35 -2.30 17.57
N TYR A 226 -1.21 -3.64 17.51
CA TYR A 226 -0.20 -4.37 18.27
C TYR A 226 1.21 -3.78 18.02
N LYS A 227 1.59 -3.57 16.75
CA LYS A 227 2.89 -2.97 16.41
C LYS A 227 3.06 -1.57 16.98
N LEU A 228 2.01 -0.75 16.94
CA LEU A 228 2.05 0.62 17.49
C LEU A 228 2.25 0.62 19.01
N LEU A 229 1.59 -0.30 19.72
CA LEU A 229 1.63 -0.39 21.19
C LEU A 229 2.93 -1.01 21.70
N THR A 230 3.43 -2.04 21.03
CA THR A 230 4.57 -2.84 21.50
C THR A 230 5.90 -2.48 20.86
N GLY A 231 5.88 -1.83 19.69
CA GLY A 231 7.06 -1.66 18.84
C GLY A 231 7.53 -2.95 18.17
N GLN A 232 6.89 -4.12 18.44
CA GLN A 232 7.29 -5.42 17.89
C GLN A 232 6.42 -5.82 16.70
N THR A 233 7.01 -6.58 15.77
CA THR A 233 6.22 -7.21 14.70
C THR A 233 5.29 -8.26 15.31
N PRO A 234 4.00 -8.28 14.95
CA PRO A 234 3.08 -9.28 15.46
C PRO A 234 3.55 -10.70 15.15
N PRO A 235 3.24 -11.68 16.01
CA PRO A 235 3.43 -13.10 15.68
C PRO A 235 2.72 -13.47 14.37
N VAL A 236 3.22 -14.48 13.67
CA VAL A 236 2.59 -14.96 12.43
C VAL A 236 1.26 -15.62 12.79
N ALA A 237 0.23 -15.40 11.98
CA ALA A 237 -1.12 -15.88 12.27
C ALA A 237 -1.21 -17.40 12.49
N SER A 238 -0.37 -18.21 11.82
CA SER A 238 -0.28 -19.66 12.05
C SER A 238 0.16 -20.02 13.47
N ASP A 239 1.06 -19.21 14.05
CA ASP A 239 1.57 -19.44 15.38
C ASP A 239 0.51 -19.11 16.43
N LEU A 240 -0.27 -18.04 16.21
CA LEU A 240 -1.39 -17.66 17.06
C LEU A 240 -2.54 -18.70 17.08
N VAL A 241 -2.73 -19.43 15.99
CA VAL A 241 -3.69 -20.55 15.95
C VAL A 241 -3.19 -21.76 16.75
N SER A 242 -1.88 -21.90 16.87
CA SER A 242 -1.24 -23.02 17.58
C SER A 242 -1.04 -22.76 19.08
N ASP A 243 -1.06 -21.47 19.50
CA ASP A 243 -0.80 -21.03 20.86
C ASP A 243 -1.69 -19.83 21.22
N ASP A 244 -2.80 -20.10 21.89
CA ASP A 244 -3.81 -19.09 22.26
C ASP A 244 -3.27 -18.06 23.28
N GLU A 245 -2.22 -18.39 24.06
CA GLU A 245 -1.66 -17.50 25.07
C GLU A 245 -0.58 -16.57 24.53
N LEU A 246 -0.03 -16.87 23.35
CA LEU A 246 1.12 -16.14 22.77
C LEU A 246 0.87 -14.62 22.65
N LEU A 247 -0.32 -14.20 22.27
CA LEU A 247 -0.66 -12.78 22.14
C LEU A 247 -0.82 -12.12 23.52
N ALA A 248 -1.49 -12.78 24.46
CA ALA A 248 -1.69 -12.29 25.82
C ALA A 248 -0.35 -12.10 26.54
N ASP A 249 0.53 -13.08 26.49
CA ASP A 249 1.87 -13.02 27.06
C ASP A 249 2.72 -11.90 26.45
N SER A 250 2.60 -11.71 25.14
CA SER A 250 3.30 -10.63 24.46
C SER A 250 2.80 -9.26 24.88
N LEU A 251 1.49 -9.05 24.99
CA LEU A 251 0.89 -7.78 25.42
C LEU A 251 1.18 -7.47 26.89
N ALA A 252 1.16 -8.46 27.77
CA ALA A 252 1.46 -8.32 29.20
C ALA A 252 2.86 -7.74 29.46
N LYS A 253 3.86 -8.09 28.63
CA LYS A 253 5.23 -7.56 28.73
C LYS A 253 5.32 -6.04 28.48
N TYR A 254 4.35 -5.45 27.80
CA TYR A 254 4.35 -4.03 27.42
C TYR A 254 3.37 -3.18 28.24
N ASN A 255 2.76 -3.74 29.30
CA ASN A 255 1.76 -3.05 30.15
C ASN A 255 0.62 -2.41 29.32
N VAL A 256 0.20 -3.06 28.26
CA VAL A 256 -0.95 -2.64 27.44
C VAL A 256 -2.22 -3.08 28.19
N GLN A 257 -3.06 -2.11 28.56
CA GLN A 257 -4.33 -2.32 29.27
C GLN A 257 -5.51 -2.27 28.31
#